data_73664a295d2d8d78dfed3f83893e6eff
#
_entry.id   73664a295d2d8d78dfed3f83893e6eff
#
_cell.length_a   1.000
_cell.length_b   1.000
_cell.length_c   1.000
_cell.angle_alpha   90.00
_cell.angle_beta   90.00
_cell.angle_gamma   90.00
#
_symmetry.space_group_name_H-M   'P 1'
#
loop_
_entity.id
_entity.type
_entity.pdbx_description
1 polymer ?
#
loop_
_entity_poly.entity_id
_entity_poly.type
_entity_poly.pdbx_seq_one_letter_code
_entity_poly.pdbx_strand_id
1 'polypeptide(L)'
;MTLPPGYGRTSRNSGSPAFEVVLKRGSSVESIHRVHAVVCDSKGRILMKAGQSDHESFVRSALKPFQALPALSSGASGSYEFGDRGLAISCASHAGTAEHAREAFRLLWNAQLETDSLQCPIPDWGHSPLEHNCSGKHASFLATSRKMGWPLESYLQGDHPLQQEINRRVGELLGLPADELVAERDDCGAPTLRLQLSQMALLYAHLGSSTHAELEQISRAMLAHPKLVSGEGRFDTELMSRSHQQVISKGGAEGIQCLSRTGDGLGVAIKVEDGSRRAKQAVALHLLRQLDWITQGSLDELEDKMLIIGPGVRLEVKGELRA
;
A
#
# COMPACT_ATOMS: atom_id res chain seq x y z
N MET A 1 8.10 -1.02 28.99
CA MET A 1 7.87 -2.09 28.01
C MET A 1 9.02 -2.05 27.03
N THR A 2 9.81 -3.10 26.89
CA THR A 2 10.93 -3.15 25.94
C THR A 2 10.38 -3.43 24.55
N LEU A 3 10.69 -2.59 23.57
CA LEU A 3 10.41 -2.81 22.17
C LEU A 3 10.88 -4.21 21.75
N PRO A 4 10.17 -4.91 20.81
CA PRO A 4 10.62 -6.20 20.31
C PRO A 4 12.06 -6.10 19.79
N PRO A 5 12.88 -7.16 19.94
CA PRO A 5 14.28 -7.14 19.50
C PRO A 5 14.36 -6.85 18.00
N GLY A 6 15.01 -5.75 17.65
CA GLY A 6 15.12 -5.22 16.27
C GLY A 6 14.58 -3.80 16.13
N TYR A 7 13.71 -3.34 17.02
CA TYR A 7 13.17 -1.98 17.05
C TYR A 7 14.02 -1.11 18.00
N GLY A 8 14.45 0.07 17.51
CA GLY A 8 15.11 1.08 18.35
C GLY A 8 16.61 0.98 18.51
N ARG A 9 17.31 0.12 17.78
CA ARG A 9 18.77 0.25 17.61
C ARG A 9 19.03 0.77 16.20
N THR A 10 19.41 2.04 16.11
CA THR A 10 20.13 2.57 14.96
C THR A 10 21.31 1.65 14.67
N SER A 11 21.14 0.74 13.70
CA SER A 11 22.25 -0.01 13.15
C SER A 11 23.14 1.02 12.48
N ARG A 12 24.16 1.45 13.17
CA ARG A 12 25.23 2.24 12.58
C ARG A 12 25.73 1.49 11.36
N ASN A 13 25.41 2.02 10.17
CA ASN A 13 26.12 1.82 8.91
C ASN A 13 26.81 0.47 8.71
N SER A 14 26.08 -0.62 8.57
CA SER A 14 26.57 -1.77 7.84
C SER A 14 26.14 -1.55 6.38
N GLY A 15 27.10 -1.15 5.56
CA GLY A 15 26.91 -0.59 4.24
C GLY A 15 26.30 -1.54 3.19
N SER A 16 25.00 -1.76 3.26
CA SER A 16 24.27 -2.28 2.11
C SER A 16 24.00 -1.10 1.18
N PRO A 17 24.57 -1.07 -0.03
CA PRO A 17 24.30 0.01 -0.96
C PRO A 17 22.83 0.01 -1.38
N ALA A 18 22.27 1.20 -1.63
CA ALA A 18 20.95 1.33 -2.23
C ALA A 18 20.96 0.80 -3.66
N PHE A 19 19.79 0.39 -4.17
CA PHE A 19 19.63 0.10 -5.58
C PHE A 19 19.82 1.37 -6.42
N GLU A 20 20.33 1.20 -7.61
CA GLU A 20 20.27 2.19 -8.68
C GLU A 20 19.37 1.70 -9.80
N VAL A 21 18.35 2.47 -10.13
CA VAL A 21 17.53 2.24 -11.33
C VAL A 21 17.98 3.20 -12.41
N VAL A 22 18.49 2.64 -13.48
CA VAL A 22 19.09 3.40 -14.59
C VAL A 22 18.13 3.40 -15.77
N LEU A 23 17.70 4.59 -16.20
CA LEU A 23 17.02 4.74 -17.48
C LEU A 23 18.07 4.85 -18.57
N LYS A 24 18.00 3.97 -19.55
CA LYS A 24 18.86 3.98 -20.72
C LYS A 24 18.09 4.31 -21.99
N ARG A 25 18.71 5.10 -22.84
CA ARG A 25 18.29 5.33 -24.21
C ARG A 25 19.41 4.80 -25.14
N GLY A 26 19.15 3.67 -25.79
CA GLY A 26 20.20 2.91 -26.45
C GLY A 26 21.28 2.47 -25.45
N SER A 27 22.53 2.85 -25.71
CA SER A 27 23.70 2.58 -24.83
C SER A 27 23.91 3.67 -23.76
N SER A 28 23.25 4.83 -23.87
CA SER A 28 23.50 5.99 -23.00
C SER A 28 22.61 5.99 -21.78
N VAL A 29 23.16 6.42 -20.64
CA VAL A 29 22.40 6.66 -19.41
C VAL A 29 21.70 8.02 -19.52
N GLU A 30 20.38 8.05 -19.32
CA GLU A 30 19.56 9.25 -19.35
C GLU A 30 19.25 9.77 -17.95
N SER A 31 18.94 8.87 -16.99
CA SER A 31 18.71 9.21 -15.57
C SER A 31 19.00 8.05 -14.65
N ILE A 32 19.24 8.36 -13.38
CA ILE A 32 19.50 7.37 -12.32
C ILE A 32 18.60 7.72 -11.12
N HIS A 33 17.95 6.69 -10.56
CA HIS A 33 17.13 6.80 -9.35
C HIS A 33 17.75 5.94 -8.25
N ARG A 34 17.87 6.48 -7.04
CA ARG A 34 18.29 5.70 -5.85
C ARG A 34 17.09 5.15 -5.13
N VAL A 35 17.19 3.88 -4.71
CA VAL A 35 16.06 3.16 -4.13
C VAL A 35 16.49 2.34 -2.93
N HIS A 36 15.80 2.54 -1.80
CA HIS A 36 15.92 1.73 -0.59
C HIS A 36 14.88 0.62 -0.61
N ALA A 37 15.25 -0.56 -0.11
CA ALA A 37 14.33 -1.67 0.06
C ALA A 37 14.64 -2.48 1.31
N VAL A 38 13.59 -3.00 1.94
CA VAL A 38 13.69 -3.81 3.16
C VAL A 38 12.75 -4.98 3.05
N VAL A 39 13.21 -6.16 3.50
CA VAL A 39 12.41 -7.36 3.71
C VAL A 39 12.38 -7.65 5.21
N CYS A 40 11.18 -7.74 5.78
CA CYS A 40 10.96 -8.10 7.19
C CYS A 40 10.08 -9.35 7.30
N ASP A 41 10.26 -10.08 8.39
CA ASP A 41 9.28 -11.06 8.83
C ASP A 41 8.22 -10.45 9.77
N SER A 42 7.18 -11.23 10.10
CA SER A 42 6.09 -10.81 11.00
C SER A 42 6.51 -10.63 12.47
N LYS A 43 7.76 -10.91 12.81
CA LYS A 43 8.35 -10.62 14.12
C LYS A 43 9.17 -9.32 14.13
N GLY A 44 9.17 -8.56 13.03
CA GLY A 44 9.91 -7.32 12.88
C GLY A 44 11.41 -7.50 12.63
N ARG A 45 11.88 -8.73 12.34
CA ARG A 45 13.28 -8.96 11.99
C ARG A 45 13.52 -8.54 10.54
N ILE A 46 14.51 -7.68 10.33
CA ILE A 46 14.99 -7.36 9.00
C ILE A 46 15.81 -8.56 8.51
N LEU A 47 15.34 -9.19 7.45
CA LEU A 47 15.98 -10.36 6.85
C LEU A 47 16.97 -9.95 5.77
N MET A 48 16.60 -8.95 4.97
CA MET A 48 17.41 -8.42 3.87
C MET A 48 17.16 -6.94 3.68
N LYS A 49 18.15 -6.21 3.20
CA LYS A 49 17.99 -4.79 2.87
C LYS A 49 18.90 -4.35 1.73
N ALA A 50 18.54 -3.25 1.08
CA ALA A 50 19.39 -2.44 0.24
C ALA A 50 19.18 -0.97 0.64
N GLY A 51 20.26 -0.25 0.95
CA GLY A 51 20.19 1.11 1.50
C GLY A 51 19.77 1.15 2.95
N GLN A 52 18.99 2.16 3.32
CA GLN A 52 18.61 2.50 4.70
C GLN A 52 17.26 1.88 5.07
N SER A 53 17.23 0.99 6.05
CA SER A 53 16.02 0.38 6.58
C SER A 53 15.21 1.30 7.50
N ASP A 54 15.86 2.28 8.06
CA ASP A 54 15.32 3.33 8.95
C ASP A 54 14.97 4.63 8.19
N HIS A 55 15.04 4.61 6.85
CA HIS A 55 14.59 5.75 6.03
C HIS A 55 13.13 6.06 6.31
N GLU A 56 12.87 7.26 6.82
CA GLU A 56 11.52 7.72 7.13
C GLU A 56 10.83 8.31 5.92
N SER A 57 9.57 7.96 5.73
CA SER A 57 8.72 8.51 4.68
C SER A 57 7.25 8.39 5.04
N PHE A 58 6.40 9.19 4.39
CA PHE A 58 4.96 8.98 4.48
C PHE A 58 4.55 7.73 3.71
N VAL A 59 3.75 6.86 4.36
CA VAL A 59 3.28 5.58 3.75
C VAL A 59 2.36 5.83 2.57
N ARG A 60 1.61 6.94 2.62
CA ARG A 60 0.65 7.33 1.60
C ARG A 60 -0.36 6.18 1.34
N SER A 61 -0.72 5.96 0.10
CA SER A 61 -1.72 4.94 -0.26
C SER A 61 -1.33 3.49 0.06
N ALA A 62 -0.09 3.20 0.45
CA ALA A 62 0.28 1.88 0.94
C ALA A 62 -0.28 1.59 2.35
N LEU A 63 -0.79 2.61 3.06
CA LEU A 63 -1.47 2.45 4.35
C LEU A 63 -2.91 1.91 4.22
N LYS A 64 -3.54 2.00 3.07
CA LYS A 64 -4.99 1.76 2.89
C LYS A 64 -5.49 0.39 3.34
N PRO A 65 -4.77 -0.73 3.17
CA PRO A 65 -5.20 -2.02 3.72
C PRO A 65 -5.41 -1.96 5.24
N PHE A 66 -4.56 -1.22 5.96
CA PHE A 66 -4.64 -1.05 7.41
C PHE A 66 -5.69 -0.02 7.82
N GLN A 67 -5.95 0.98 6.97
CA GLN A 67 -7.04 1.94 7.13
C GLN A 67 -8.44 1.30 6.96
N ALA A 68 -8.53 0.12 6.32
CA ALA A 68 -9.78 -0.62 6.17
C ALA A 68 -10.13 -1.48 7.42
N LEU A 69 -9.19 -1.70 8.36
CA LEU A 69 -9.41 -2.52 9.56
C LEU A 69 -10.61 -2.08 10.40
N PRO A 70 -10.86 -0.78 10.66
CA PRO A 70 -12.02 -0.36 11.43
C PRO A 70 -13.36 -0.78 10.84
N ALA A 71 -13.48 -0.94 9.52
CA ALA A 71 -14.71 -1.42 8.89
C ALA A 71 -15.03 -2.87 9.26
N LEU A 72 -14.00 -3.68 9.48
CA LEU A 72 -14.14 -5.07 9.93
C LEU A 72 -14.39 -5.12 11.44
N SER A 73 -13.54 -4.51 12.25
CA SER A 73 -13.63 -4.57 13.72
C SER A 73 -14.90 -3.96 14.29
N SER A 74 -15.47 -2.92 13.64
CA SER A 74 -16.75 -2.33 14.02
C SER A 74 -17.97 -3.14 13.57
N GLY A 75 -17.78 -4.12 12.69
CA GLY A 75 -18.86 -4.85 12.03
C GLY A 75 -19.56 -4.05 10.92
N ALA A 76 -19.05 -2.88 10.53
CA ALA A 76 -19.63 -2.08 9.45
C ALA A 76 -19.63 -2.85 8.11
N SER A 77 -18.54 -3.60 7.83
CA SER A 77 -18.42 -4.41 6.62
C SER A 77 -19.52 -5.46 6.49
N GLY A 78 -19.92 -6.11 7.58
CA GLY A 78 -21.03 -7.03 7.62
C GLY A 78 -22.39 -6.33 7.54
N SER A 79 -22.60 -5.28 8.37
CA SER A 79 -23.87 -4.55 8.42
C SER A 79 -24.26 -3.86 7.12
N TYR A 80 -23.28 -3.42 6.33
CA TYR A 80 -23.48 -2.72 5.06
C TYR A 80 -23.03 -3.54 3.84
N GLU A 81 -22.90 -4.87 4.01
CA GLU A 81 -22.66 -5.82 2.93
C GLU A 81 -21.50 -5.45 2.01
N PHE A 82 -20.33 -5.14 2.59
CA PHE A 82 -19.15 -4.80 1.79
C PHE A 82 -18.77 -5.95 0.84
N GLY A 83 -18.72 -7.18 1.36
CA GLY A 83 -18.17 -8.31 0.63
C GLY A 83 -16.72 -8.10 0.23
N ASP A 84 -16.16 -9.00 -0.55
CA ASP A 84 -14.76 -8.88 -1.00
C ASP A 84 -14.56 -7.66 -1.93
N ARG A 85 -15.56 -7.30 -2.76
CA ARG A 85 -15.48 -6.10 -3.62
C ARG A 85 -15.41 -4.81 -2.82
N GLY A 86 -16.25 -4.67 -1.79
CA GLY A 86 -16.25 -3.48 -0.94
C GLY A 86 -14.98 -3.36 -0.10
N LEU A 87 -14.41 -4.48 0.36
CA LEU A 87 -13.10 -4.46 1.03
C LEU A 87 -11.97 -4.10 0.07
N ALA A 88 -11.99 -4.63 -1.17
CA ALA A 88 -11.00 -4.31 -2.18
C ALA A 88 -10.99 -2.82 -2.54
N ILE A 89 -12.19 -2.22 -2.77
CA ILE A 89 -12.29 -0.78 -3.10
C ILE A 89 -11.91 0.10 -1.90
N SER A 90 -12.11 -0.36 -0.65
CA SER A 90 -11.68 0.35 0.56
C SER A 90 -10.15 0.48 0.63
N CYS A 91 -9.41 -0.48 0.05
CA CYS A 91 -7.94 -0.50 -0.03
C CYS A 91 -7.39 0.18 -1.29
N ALA A 92 -8.26 0.70 -2.17
CA ALA A 92 -7.89 1.07 -3.52
C ALA A 92 -7.19 2.43 -3.64
N SER A 93 -6.31 2.49 -4.66
CA SER A 93 -5.92 3.73 -5.33
C SER A 93 -6.32 3.59 -6.80
N HIS A 94 -7.63 3.64 -7.02
CA HIS A 94 -8.22 3.20 -8.28
C HIS A 94 -8.13 4.24 -9.42
N ALA A 95 -8.46 3.78 -10.63
CA ALA A 95 -8.39 4.60 -11.83
C ALA A 95 -9.62 5.49 -12.06
N GLY A 96 -10.61 5.46 -11.15
CA GLY A 96 -11.83 6.28 -11.27
C GLY A 96 -12.78 5.86 -12.40
N THR A 97 -12.72 4.61 -12.86
CA THR A 97 -13.66 4.13 -13.88
C THR A 97 -15.08 4.03 -13.32
N ALA A 98 -16.06 3.89 -14.21
CA ALA A 98 -17.46 3.71 -13.81
C ALA A 98 -17.68 2.52 -12.85
N GLU A 99 -16.88 1.46 -12.99
CA GLU A 99 -16.91 0.32 -12.07
C GLU A 99 -16.45 0.72 -10.66
N HIS A 100 -15.35 1.47 -10.57
CA HIS A 100 -14.83 1.97 -9.27
C HIS A 100 -15.82 2.92 -8.60
N ALA A 101 -16.37 3.87 -9.37
CA ALA A 101 -17.35 4.83 -8.86
C ALA A 101 -18.62 4.14 -8.35
N ARG A 102 -19.14 3.14 -9.10
CA ARG A 102 -20.29 2.35 -8.66
C ARG A 102 -20.02 1.58 -7.37
N GLU A 103 -18.82 1.01 -7.22
CA GLU A 103 -18.50 0.24 -6.03
C GLU A 103 -18.35 1.16 -4.79
N ALA A 104 -17.72 2.32 -4.94
CA ALA A 104 -17.67 3.34 -3.89
C ALA A 104 -19.07 3.87 -3.53
N PHE A 105 -19.91 4.13 -4.54
CA PHE A 105 -21.30 4.52 -4.35
C PHE A 105 -22.09 3.44 -3.62
N ARG A 106 -21.91 2.15 -3.97
CA ARG A 106 -22.60 1.03 -3.32
C ARG A 106 -22.34 1.00 -1.81
N LEU A 107 -21.09 1.27 -1.38
CA LEU A 107 -20.77 1.35 0.05
C LEU A 107 -21.53 2.48 0.76
N LEU A 108 -21.61 3.66 0.13
CA LEU A 108 -22.37 4.78 0.68
C LEU A 108 -23.86 4.46 0.72
N TRP A 109 -24.42 3.95 -0.38
CA TRP A 109 -25.83 3.62 -0.50
C TRP A 109 -26.27 2.61 0.56
N ASN A 110 -25.51 1.52 0.75
CA ASN A 110 -25.81 0.52 1.76
C ASN A 110 -25.76 1.09 3.19
N ALA A 111 -24.89 2.08 3.42
CA ALA A 111 -24.80 2.80 4.69
C ALA A 111 -25.82 3.96 4.82
N GLN A 112 -26.71 4.13 3.83
CA GLN A 112 -27.70 5.21 3.78
C GLN A 112 -27.04 6.61 3.84
N LEU A 113 -25.99 6.81 3.04
CA LEU A 113 -25.21 8.03 2.93
C LEU A 113 -25.25 8.57 1.51
N GLU A 114 -25.33 9.90 1.40
CA GLU A 114 -25.27 10.59 0.12
C GLU A 114 -23.82 10.79 -0.35
N THR A 115 -23.64 10.94 -1.65
CA THR A 115 -22.32 11.16 -2.27
C THR A 115 -21.66 12.46 -1.79
N ASP A 116 -22.44 13.46 -1.43
CA ASP A 116 -21.96 14.75 -0.91
C ASP A 116 -21.27 14.64 0.46
N SER A 117 -21.42 13.50 1.14
CA SER A 117 -20.65 13.19 2.36
C SER A 117 -19.17 12.96 2.09
N LEU A 118 -18.79 12.66 0.84
CA LEU A 118 -17.39 12.45 0.45
C LEU A 118 -16.63 13.79 0.47
N GLN A 119 -15.53 13.84 1.21
CA GLN A 119 -14.66 15.03 1.31
C GLN A 119 -13.36 14.88 0.48
N CYS A 120 -13.18 13.77 -0.27
CA CYS A 120 -12.10 13.72 -1.24
C CYS A 120 -12.42 14.66 -2.43
N PRO A 121 -11.39 15.28 -3.05
CA PRO A 121 -11.60 16.22 -4.14
C PRO A 121 -12.19 15.52 -5.37
N ILE A 122 -12.86 16.29 -6.22
CA ILE A 122 -13.17 15.86 -7.59
C ILE A 122 -11.87 15.89 -8.38
N PRO A 123 -11.44 14.80 -9.04
CA PRO A 123 -10.23 14.85 -9.85
C PRO A 123 -10.39 15.77 -11.06
N ASP A 124 -9.29 16.40 -11.52
CA ASP A 124 -9.32 17.38 -12.63
C ASP A 124 -9.97 16.87 -13.90
N TRP A 125 -9.93 15.56 -14.13
CA TRP A 125 -10.51 14.88 -15.29
C TRP A 125 -11.90 14.29 -15.03
N GLY A 126 -12.41 14.37 -13.78
CA GLY A 126 -13.64 13.75 -13.32
C GLY A 126 -14.79 14.75 -13.14
N HIS A 127 -15.96 14.22 -12.84
CA HIS A 127 -17.20 14.98 -12.61
C HIS A 127 -17.79 14.75 -11.22
N SER A 128 -17.22 13.81 -10.44
CA SER A 128 -17.74 13.41 -9.15
C SER A 128 -16.59 13.01 -8.21
N PRO A 129 -16.73 13.24 -6.88
CA PRO A 129 -15.77 12.72 -5.90
C PRO A 129 -15.71 11.18 -5.90
N LEU A 130 -16.73 10.48 -6.41
CA LEU A 130 -16.69 9.03 -6.60
C LEU A 130 -15.58 8.55 -7.54
N GLU A 131 -15.16 9.40 -8.48
CA GLU A 131 -14.09 9.10 -9.43
C GLU A 131 -12.68 9.33 -8.84
N HIS A 132 -12.60 9.98 -7.67
CA HIS A 132 -11.32 10.16 -6.98
C HIS A 132 -10.71 8.81 -6.58
N ASN A 133 -9.41 8.66 -6.75
CA ASN A 133 -8.69 7.39 -6.50
C ASN A 133 -8.80 6.87 -5.05
N CYS A 134 -9.26 7.69 -4.11
CA CYS A 134 -9.46 7.35 -2.71
C CYS A 134 -10.94 7.23 -2.31
N SER A 135 -11.92 7.40 -3.24
CA SER A 135 -13.34 7.45 -2.91
C SER A 135 -13.82 6.20 -2.17
N GLY A 136 -13.32 5.01 -2.54
CA GLY A 136 -13.64 3.75 -1.86
C GLY A 136 -13.19 3.74 -0.39
N LYS A 137 -11.98 4.25 -0.11
CA LYS A 137 -11.49 4.44 1.27
C LYS A 137 -12.41 5.40 2.05
N HIS A 138 -12.74 6.54 1.46
CA HIS A 138 -13.63 7.53 2.11
C HIS A 138 -15.03 6.98 2.34
N ALA A 139 -15.60 6.23 1.39
CA ALA A 139 -16.88 5.56 1.55
C ALA A 139 -16.85 4.54 2.72
N SER A 140 -15.77 3.77 2.83
CA SER A 140 -15.55 2.86 3.96
C SER A 140 -15.44 3.60 5.30
N PHE A 141 -14.73 4.73 5.34
CA PHE A 141 -14.61 5.57 6.54
C PHE A 141 -15.96 6.09 7.00
N LEU A 142 -16.75 6.62 6.07
CA LEU A 142 -18.09 7.14 6.35
C LEU A 142 -19.04 6.03 6.80
N ALA A 143 -19.05 4.88 6.12
CA ALA A 143 -19.87 3.74 6.54
C ALA A 143 -19.47 3.23 7.94
N THR A 144 -18.19 3.19 8.26
CA THR A 144 -17.70 2.83 9.59
C THR A 144 -18.16 3.85 10.63
N SER A 145 -18.00 5.15 10.36
CA SER A 145 -18.44 6.22 11.26
C SER A 145 -19.95 6.18 11.48
N ARG A 146 -20.74 5.93 10.43
CA ARG A 146 -22.20 5.75 10.52
C ARG A 146 -22.58 4.59 11.43
N LYS A 147 -21.90 3.45 11.28
CA LYS A 147 -22.11 2.25 12.11
C LYS A 147 -21.85 2.51 13.59
N MET A 148 -20.79 3.28 13.86
CA MET A 148 -20.34 3.57 15.22
C MET A 148 -21.04 4.79 15.85
N GLY A 149 -21.87 5.51 15.10
CA GLY A 149 -22.50 6.75 15.56
C GLY A 149 -21.50 7.91 15.74
N TRP A 150 -20.38 7.87 15.01
CA TRP A 150 -19.38 8.94 15.02
C TRP A 150 -19.76 10.08 14.07
N PRO A 151 -19.28 11.33 14.31
CA PRO A 151 -19.56 12.46 13.44
C PRO A 151 -19.12 12.22 12.00
N LEU A 152 -19.97 12.47 11.01
CA LEU A 152 -19.63 12.24 9.61
C LEU A 152 -18.84 13.40 9.00
N GLU A 153 -19.04 14.62 9.49
CA GLU A 153 -18.46 15.83 8.92
C GLU A 153 -16.97 15.98 9.22
N SER A 154 -16.49 15.35 10.29
CA SER A 154 -15.09 15.48 10.76
C SER A 154 -14.26 14.21 10.60
N TYR A 155 -14.71 13.23 9.80
CA TYR A 155 -14.07 11.91 9.70
C TYR A 155 -12.61 11.95 9.20
N LEU A 156 -12.14 13.07 8.68
CA LEU A 156 -10.76 13.29 8.23
C LEU A 156 -9.88 13.97 9.28
N GLN A 157 -10.46 14.47 10.38
CA GLN A 157 -9.67 15.12 11.43
C GLN A 157 -8.89 14.09 12.23
N GLY A 158 -7.62 14.42 12.58
CA GLY A 158 -6.73 13.49 13.27
C GLY A 158 -7.23 13.05 14.66
N ASP A 159 -8.04 13.87 15.33
CA ASP A 159 -8.67 13.56 16.63
C ASP A 159 -10.03 12.84 16.51
N HIS A 160 -10.51 12.60 15.27
CA HIS A 160 -11.75 11.85 15.05
C HIS A 160 -11.60 10.39 15.50
N PRO A 161 -12.63 9.78 16.15
CA PRO A 161 -12.54 8.42 16.67
C PRO A 161 -12.11 7.36 15.63
N LEU A 162 -12.52 7.51 14.38
CA LEU A 162 -12.09 6.64 13.29
C LEU A 162 -10.57 6.70 13.06
N GLN A 163 -9.99 7.91 13.04
CA GLN A 163 -8.54 8.08 12.80
C GLN A 163 -7.74 7.60 14.01
N GLN A 164 -8.26 7.82 15.22
CA GLN A 164 -7.66 7.25 16.43
C GLN A 164 -7.69 5.72 16.43
N GLU A 165 -8.79 5.12 15.97
CA GLU A 165 -8.88 3.65 15.83
C GLU A 165 -7.89 3.13 14.78
N ILE A 166 -7.73 3.81 13.64
CA ILE A 166 -6.71 3.45 12.64
C ILE A 166 -5.31 3.50 13.27
N ASN A 167 -4.98 4.58 13.97
CA ASN A 167 -3.67 4.73 14.62
C ASN A 167 -3.45 3.65 15.68
N ARG A 168 -4.48 3.35 16.49
CA ARG A 168 -4.42 2.28 17.49
C ARG A 168 -4.11 0.93 16.84
N ARG A 169 -4.82 0.56 15.76
CA ARG A 169 -4.63 -0.70 15.04
C ARG A 169 -3.25 -0.79 14.39
N VAL A 170 -2.79 0.29 13.78
CA VAL A 170 -1.43 0.34 13.21
C VAL A 170 -0.38 0.26 14.29
N GLY A 171 -0.54 0.98 15.40
CA GLY A 171 0.34 0.92 16.56
C GLY A 171 0.45 -0.49 17.14
N GLU A 172 -0.68 -1.21 17.28
CA GLU A 172 -0.69 -2.62 17.73
C GLU A 172 0.13 -3.53 16.81
N LEU A 173 -0.01 -3.39 15.48
CA LEU A 173 0.75 -4.18 14.51
C LEU A 173 2.26 -3.84 14.53
N LEU A 174 2.61 -2.60 14.84
CA LEU A 174 3.99 -2.15 14.94
C LEU A 174 4.60 -2.35 16.33
N GLY A 175 3.80 -2.68 17.35
CA GLY A 175 4.22 -2.73 18.75
C GLY A 175 4.58 -1.34 19.31
N LEU A 176 3.91 -0.28 18.83
CA LEU A 176 4.13 1.10 19.22
C LEU A 176 2.87 1.71 19.84
N PRO A 177 3.00 2.63 20.81
CA PRO A 177 1.88 3.47 21.24
C PRO A 177 1.31 4.30 20.07
N ALA A 178 -0.01 4.42 20.02
CA ALA A 178 -0.67 5.14 18.92
C ALA A 178 -0.32 6.64 18.88
N ASP A 179 -0.02 7.24 20.01
CA ASP A 179 0.37 8.64 20.19
C ASP A 179 1.82 8.94 19.75
N GLU A 180 2.64 7.91 19.54
CA GLU A 180 3.96 8.06 18.91
C GLU A 180 3.91 8.08 17.38
N LEU A 181 2.75 7.76 16.77
CA LEU A 181 2.59 7.76 15.32
C LEU A 181 2.41 9.19 14.79
N VAL A 182 3.36 9.66 14.01
CA VAL A 182 3.31 10.99 13.38
C VAL A 182 2.42 10.92 12.13
N ALA A 183 1.36 11.70 12.12
CA ALA A 183 0.42 11.80 11.02
C ALA A 183 0.42 13.19 10.41
N GLU A 184 0.31 13.24 9.07
CA GLU A 184 0.10 14.46 8.30
C GLU A 184 -1.03 14.27 7.30
N ARG A 185 -1.53 15.37 6.73
CA ARG A 185 -2.63 15.33 5.76
C ARG A 185 -2.16 14.85 4.39
N ASP A 186 -2.79 13.78 3.87
CA ASP A 186 -2.61 13.30 2.50
C ASP A 186 -3.42 14.16 1.50
N ASP A 187 -3.13 14.04 0.20
CA ASP A 187 -3.78 14.82 -0.88
C ASP A 187 -5.31 14.65 -0.91
N CYS A 188 -5.82 13.52 -0.45
CA CYS A 188 -7.26 13.27 -0.33
C CYS A 188 -7.90 13.86 0.94
N GLY A 189 -7.13 14.53 1.79
CA GLY A 189 -7.58 15.09 3.06
C GLY A 189 -7.46 14.18 4.27
N ALA A 190 -7.35 12.87 4.09
CA ALA A 190 -7.21 11.92 5.20
C ALA A 190 -5.78 11.91 5.77
N PRO A 191 -5.60 11.57 7.07
CA PRO A 191 -4.28 11.37 7.63
C PRO A 191 -3.49 10.24 6.95
N THR A 192 -2.18 10.45 6.81
CA THR A 192 -1.19 9.43 6.43
C THR A 192 -0.05 9.45 7.42
N LEU A 193 0.53 8.29 7.72
CA LEU A 193 1.55 8.13 8.74
C LEU A 193 2.96 8.26 8.17
N ARG A 194 3.88 8.88 8.93
CA ARG A 194 5.32 8.85 8.67
C ARG A 194 5.92 7.67 9.41
N LEU A 195 6.45 6.71 8.66
CA LEU A 195 7.02 5.48 9.18
C LEU A 195 8.41 5.23 8.61
N GLN A 196 9.21 4.46 9.32
CA GLN A 196 10.44 3.88 8.80
C GLN A 196 10.12 2.81 7.73
N LEU A 197 11.02 2.60 6.79
CA LEU A 197 10.83 1.61 5.74
C LEU A 197 10.68 0.19 6.30
N SER A 198 11.42 -0.14 7.39
CA SER A 198 11.28 -1.40 8.12
C SER A 198 9.90 -1.58 8.75
N GLN A 199 9.28 -0.51 9.25
CA GLN A 199 7.93 -0.53 9.81
C GLN A 199 6.89 -0.78 8.72
N MET A 200 7.05 -0.18 7.53
CA MET A 200 6.18 -0.45 6.39
C MET A 200 6.29 -1.92 5.95
N ALA A 201 7.51 -2.47 5.91
CA ALA A 201 7.73 -3.89 5.60
C ALA A 201 7.08 -4.81 6.64
N LEU A 202 7.17 -4.48 7.95
CA LEU A 202 6.52 -5.23 9.01
C LEU A 202 4.99 -5.23 8.88
N LEU A 203 4.37 -4.08 8.59
CA LEU A 203 2.93 -4.04 8.31
C LEU A 203 2.54 -5.01 7.19
N TYR A 204 3.31 -5.04 6.11
CA TYR A 204 3.04 -5.94 5.00
C TYR A 204 3.36 -7.41 5.32
N ALA A 205 4.32 -7.68 6.21
CA ALA A 205 4.53 -9.03 6.73
C ALA A 205 3.30 -9.53 7.51
N HIS A 206 2.66 -8.67 8.32
CA HIS A 206 1.40 -8.99 8.96
C HIS A 206 0.25 -9.19 7.96
N LEU A 207 0.17 -8.34 6.91
CA LEU A 207 -0.86 -8.46 5.87
C LEU A 207 -0.79 -9.79 5.12
N GLY A 208 0.40 -10.31 4.88
CA GLY A 208 0.61 -11.61 4.22
C GLY A 208 0.61 -12.80 5.16
N SER A 209 0.59 -12.57 6.48
CA SER A 209 0.55 -13.66 7.45
C SER A 209 -0.90 -14.11 7.69
N SER A 210 -1.11 -15.40 7.98
CA SER A 210 -2.43 -15.94 8.35
C SER A 210 -2.73 -15.77 9.85
N THR A 211 -2.05 -14.84 10.55
CA THR A 211 -2.18 -14.69 12.02
C THR A 211 -3.28 -13.72 12.44
N HIS A 212 -3.76 -12.87 11.53
CA HIS A 212 -4.79 -11.86 11.79
C HIS A 212 -5.96 -12.05 10.82
N ALA A 213 -7.09 -12.57 11.31
CA ALA A 213 -8.26 -12.89 10.49
C ALA A 213 -8.78 -11.69 9.65
N GLU A 214 -8.75 -10.47 10.20
CA GLU A 214 -9.17 -9.27 9.48
C GLU A 214 -8.21 -8.91 8.33
N LEU A 215 -6.90 -9.02 8.55
CA LEU A 215 -5.89 -8.79 7.50
C LEU A 215 -5.97 -9.88 6.43
N GLU A 216 -6.27 -11.12 6.81
CA GLU A 216 -6.49 -12.21 5.85
C GLU A 216 -7.71 -11.94 4.95
N GLN A 217 -8.82 -11.43 5.51
CA GLN A 217 -9.99 -11.03 4.73
C GLN A 217 -9.66 -9.89 3.75
N ILE A 218 -8.90 -8.88 4.20
CA ILE A 218 -8.43 -7.77 3.35
C ILE A 218 -7.53 -8.31 2.23
N SER A 219 -6.58 -9.16 2.54
CA SER A 219 -5.64 -9.75 1.58
C SER A 219 -6.38 -10.55 0.51
N ARG A 220 -7.31 -11.40 0.91
CA ARG A 220 -8.14 -12.19 0.01
C ARG A 220 -8.98 -11.29 -0.90
N ALA A 221 -9.61 -10.25 -0.36
CA ALA A 221 -10.41 -9.30 -1.13
C ALA A 221 -9.57 -8.56 -2.18
N MET A 222 -8.36 -8.09 -1.81
CA MET A 222 -7.45 -7.42 -2.74
C MET A 222 -7.01 -8.36 -3.87
N LEU A 223 -6.66 -9.61 -3.55
CA LEU A 223 -6.22 -10.61 -4.53
C LEU A 223 -7.35 -11.11 -5.43
N ALA A 224 -8.58 -11.19 -4.91
CA ALA A 224 -9.76 -11.56 -5.70
C ALA A 224 -10.20 -10.46 -6.67
N HIS A 225 -9.94 -9.18 -6.33
CA HIS A 225 -10.40 -8.03 -7.11
C HIS A 225 -9.28 -7.00 -7.39
N PRO A 226 -8.14 -7.41 -7.98
CA PRO A 226 -7.00 -6.53 -8.19
C PRO A 226 -7.31 -5.32 -9.09
N LYS A 227 -8.26 -5.48 -10.05
CA LYS A 227 -8.72 -4.37 -10.89
C LYS A 227 -9.43 -3.29 -10.08
N LEU A 228 -10.19 -3.65 -9.03
CA LEU A 228 -10.80 -2.67 -8.13
C LEU A 228 -9.76 -1.95 -7.27
N VAL A 229 -8.68 -2.63 -6.86
CA VAL A 229 -7.62 -2.03 -6.03
C VAL A 229 -6.87 -0.93 -6.77
N SER A 230 -6.61 -1.08 -8.08
CA SER A 230 -5.77 -0.13 -8.80
C SER A 230 -6.35 0.30 -10.15
N GLY A 231 -6.78 -0.63 -10.98
CA GLY A 231 -7.28 -0.41 -12.34
C GLY A 231 -6.47 -1.19 -13.37
N GLU A 232 -7.09 -1.42 -14.51
CA GLU A 232 -6.50 -2.19 -15.59
C GLU A 232 -5.19 -1.58 -16.09
N GLY A 233 -4.20 -2.42 -16.36
CA GLY A 233 -2.88 -2.03 -16.84
C GLY A 233 -1.96 -1.38 -15.79
N ARG A 234 -2.44 -1.14 -14.57
CA ARG A 234 -1.61 -0.59 -13.50
C ARG A 234 -0.84 -1.67 -12.78
N PHE A 235 0.35 -1.34 -12.28
CA PHE A 235 1.31 -2.27 -11.69
C PHE A 235 0.71 -3.20 -10.62
N ASP A 236 -0.01 -2.65 -9.62
CA ASP A 236 -0.59 -3.47 -8.55
C ASP A 236 -1.60 -4.49 -9.11
N THR A 237 -2.43 -4.09 -10.08
CA THR A 237 -3.38 -4.99 -10.76
C THR A 237 -2.65 -6.07 -11.52
N GLU A 238 -1.67 -5.70 -12.33
CA GLU A 238 -0.93 -6.62 -13.19
C GLU A 238 -0.17 -7.66 -12.36
N LEU A 239 0.49 -7.21 -11.28
CA LEU A 239 1.24 -8.09 -10.40
C LEU A 239 0.31 -9.05 -9.64
N MET A 240 -0.72 -8.55 -8.96
CA MET A 240 -1.65 -9.39 -8.20
C MET A 240 -2.36 -10.42 -9.11
N SER A 241 -2.73 -10.01 -10.34
CA SER A 241 -3.39 -10.91 -11.29
C SER A 241 -2.49 -12.04 -11.77
N ARG A 242 -1.17 -11.78 -11.94
CA ARG A 242 -0.20 -12.77 -12.45
C ARG A 242 0.49 -13.56 -11.35
N SER A 243 0.34 -13.18 -10.11
CA SER A 243 0.95 -13.88 -8.98
C SER A 243 0.17 -15.13 -8.54
N HIS A 244 -0.89 -15.53 -9.26
CA HIS A 244 -1.77 -16.62 -8.86
C HIS A 244 -2.29 -16.45 -7.42
N GLN A 245 -2.65 -15.23 -7.04
CA GLN A 245 -3.12 -14.85 -5.69
C GLN A 245 -2.07 -15.03 -4.57
N GLN A 246 -0.79 -15.05 -4.91
CA GLN A 246 0.27 -15.25 -3.91
C GLN A 246 0.94 -13.96 -3.46
N VAL A 247 0.92 -12.89 -4.25
CA VAL A 247 1.61 -11.65 -3.92
C VAL A 247 0.60 -10.49 -3.84
N ILE A 248 0.53 -9.88 -2.67
CA ILE A 248 -0.23 -8.65 -2.43
C ILE A 248 0.67 -7.48 -2.81
N SER A 249 0.12 -6.50 -3.51
CA SER A 249 0.84 -5.32 -3.96
C SER A 249 0.02 -4.07 -3.71
N LYS A 250 0.64 -3.07 -3.12
CA LYS A 250 0.03 -1.75 -2.97
C LYS A 250 1.06 -0.63 -3.08
N GLY A 251 0.89 0.19 -4.11
CA GLY A 251 1.69 1.38 -4.30
C GLY A 251 1.20 2.57 -3.49
N GLY A 252 2.14 3.39 -3.02
CA GLY A 252 1.93 4.75 -2.51
C GLY A 252 2.49 5.80 -3.48
N ALA A 253 2.12 7.06 -3.28
CA ALA A 253 2.77 8.20 -3.93
C ALA A 253 4.24 8.29 -3.50
N GLU A 254 4.99 9.19 -4.11
CA GLU A 254 6.38 9.50 -3.74
C GLU A 254 7.32 8.27 -3.70
N GLY A 255 7.15 7.37 -4.67
CA GLY A 255 8.04 6.23 -4.85
C GLY A 255 7.88 5.11 -3.81
N ILE A 256 6.78 5.05 -3.08
CA ILE A 256 6.47 3.97 -2.15
C ILE A 256 5.85 2.78 -2.90
N GLN A 257 6.36 1.57 -2.64
CA GLN A 257 5.76 0.30 -3.05
C GLN A 257 5.93 -0.70 -1.92
N CYS A 258 4.84 -1.34 -1.52
CA CYS A 258 4.89 -2.41 -0.54
C CYS A 258 4.30 -3.68 -1.14
N LEU A 259 4.93 -4.82 -0.78
CA LEU A 259 4.57 -6.15 -1.24
C LEU A 259 4.50 -7.10 -0.06
N SER A 260 3.70 -8.16 -0.20
CA SER A 260 3.67 -9.26 0.75
C SER A 260 3.39 -10.57 0.03
N ARG A 261 3.97 -11.67 0.49
CA ARG A 261 3.61 -13.00 0.02
C ARG A 261 2.64 -13.66 1.01
N THR A 262 1.55 -14.22 0.49
CA THR A 262 0.54 -14.88 1.31
C THR A 262 1.10 -16.16 1.95
N GLY A 263 0.83 -16.33 3.24
CA GLY A 263 1.25 -17.51 4.01
C GLY A 263 2.66 -17.47 4.59
N ASP A 264 3.56 -16.67 4.04
CA ASP A 264 4.97 -16.66 4.47
C ASP A 264 5.23 -15.68 5.65
N GLY A 265 4.33 -14.72 5.87
CA GLY A 265 4.55 -13.66 6.85
C GLY A 265 5.78 -12.80 6.52
N LEU A 266 6.07 -12.63 5.24
CA LEU A 266 7.13 -11.77 4.73
C LEU A 266 6.56 -10.52 4.08
N GLY A 267 7.12 -9.37 4.41
CA GLY A 267 6.77 -8.08 3.85
C GLY A 267 7.97 -7.36 3.27
N VAL A 268 7.73 -6.66 2.18
CA VAL A 268 8.72 -5.83 1.48
C VAL A 268 8.24 -4.40 1.43
N ALA A 269 9.11 -3.46 1.71
CA ALA A 269 8.88 -2.04 1.48
C ALA A 269 10.00 -1.45 0.62
N ILE A 270 9.63 -0.60 -0.33
CA ILE A 270 10.49 0.06 -1.29
C ILE A 270 10.24 1.57 -1.21
N LYS A 271 11.30 2.36 -1.18
CA LYS A 271 11.26 3.81 -1.27
C LYS A 271 12.26 4.33 -2.30
N VAL A 272 11.76 5.05 -3.29
CA VAL A 272 12.59 5.79 -4.24
C VAL A 272 12.83 7.19 -3.70
N GLU A 273 14.10 7.63 -3.60
CA GLU A 273 14.44 8.92 -3.00
C GLU A 273 13.75 10.10 -3.69
N ASP A 274 13.74 10.11 -5.02
CA ASP A 274 13.14 11.16 -5.85
C ASP A 274 11.64 10.99 -6.17
N GLY A 275 10.99 9.97 -5.57
CA GLY A 275 9.56 9.72 -5.78
C GLY A 275 9.20 9.03 -7.10
N SER A 276 10.16 8.65 -7.94
CA SER A 276 9.93 8.10 -9.28
C SER A 276 9.08 6.83 -9.26
N ARG A 277 7.90 6.90 -9.90
CA ARG A 277 6.99 5.76 -10.03
C ARG A 277 7.58 4.61 -10.84
N ARG A 278 8.29 4.90 -11.93
CA ARG A 278 8.90 3.86 -12.79
C ARG A 278 10.01 3.10 -12.05
N ALA A 279 10.77 3.79 -11.22
CA ALA A 279 11.88 3.18 -10.48
C ALA A 279 11.39 2.21 -9.40
N LYS A 280 10.31 2.53 -8.67
CA LYS A 280 9.75 1.61 -7.66
C LYS A 280 9.22 0.33 -8.28
N GLN A 281 8.61 0.39 -9.47
CA GLN A 281 8.10 -0.76 -10.19
C GLN A 281 9.24 -1.66 -10.67
N ALA A 282 10.31 -1.06 -11.21
CA ALA A 282 11.50 -1.79 -11.64
C ALA A 282 12.15 -2.55 -10.48
N VAL A 283 12.35 -1.89 -9.32
CA VAL A 283 12.90 -2.57 -8.13
C VAL A 283 11.95 -3.64 -7.61
N ALA A 284 10.63 -3.40 -7.61
CA ALA A 284 9.67 -4.41 -7.18
C ALA A 284 9.80 -5.71 -8.00
N LEU A 285 9.90 -5.61 -9.34
CA LEU A 285 10.11 -6.79 -10.21
C LEU A 285 11.47 -7.47 -9.96
N HIS A 286 12.51 -6.66 -9.78
CA HIS A 286 13.84 -7.19 -9.44
C HIS A 286 13.83 -7.98 -8.12
N LEU A 287 13.12 -7.48 -7.09
CA LEU A 287 12.98 -8.16 -5.81
C LEU A 287 12.13 -9.43 -5.91
N LEU A 288 11.05 -9.42 -6.69
CA LEU A 288 10.24 -10.62 -6.93
C LEU A 288 11.05 -11.74 -7.56
N ARG A 289 12.00 -11.40 -8.46
CA ARG A 289 12.97 -12.34 -9.02
C ARG A 289 13.94 -12.85 -7.96
N GLN A 290 14.56 -11.97 -7.18
CA GLN A 290 15.54 -12.34 -6.16
C GLN A 290 14.94 -13.19 -5.04
N LEU A 291 13.66 -12.96 -4.69
CA LEU A 291 12.93 -13.67 -3.64
C LEU A 291 12.20 -14.92 -4.15
N ASP A 292 12.19 -15.16 -5.46
CA ASP A 292 11.44 -16.26 -6.11
C ASP A 292 9.95 -16.29 -5.71
N TRP A 293 9.29 -15.12 -5.77
CA TRP A 293 7.90 -14.98 -5.33
C TRP A 293 6.87 -15.21 -6.43
N ILE A 294 7.26 -15.14 -7.67
CA ILE A 294 6.40 -15.40 -8.84
C ILE A 294 7.17 -16.22 -9.88
N THR A 295 6.45 -16.88 -10.78
CA THR A 295 7.05 -17.68 -11.84
C THR A 295 7.84 -16.82 -12.82
N GLN A 296 8.87 -17.40 -13.43
CA GLN A 296 9.70 -16.70 -14.42
C GLN A 296 8.86 -16.16 -15.58
N GLY A 297 7.87 -16.94 -16.08
CA GLY A 297 7.01 -16.50 -17.17
C GLY A 297 6.17 -15.28 -16.81
N SER A 298 5.58 -15.26 -15.60
CA SER A 298 4.86 -14.07 -15.10
C SER A 298 5.76 -12.86 -14.93
N LEU A 299 7.00 -13.09 -14.52
CA LEU A 299 8.00 -12.03 -14.34
C LEU A 299 8.39 -11.41 -15.68
N ASP A 300 8.69 -12.25 -16.70
CA ASP A 300 9.08 -11.79 -18.02
C ASP A 300 7.98 -10.94 -18.68
N GLU A 301 6.70 -11.36 -18.57
CA GLU A 301 5.56 -10.56 -19.05
C GLU A 301 5.43 -9.20 -18.35
N LEU A 302 5.68 -9.16 -17.04
CA LEU A 302 5.63 -7.91 -16.26
C LEU A 302 6.81 -7.00 -16.61
N GLU A 303 8.00 -7.54 -16.80
CA GLU A 303 9.20 -6.78 -17.19
C GLU A 303 9.02 -6.16 -18.58
N ASP A 304 8.55 -6.91 -19.55
CA ASP A 304 8.25 -6.39 -20.89
C ASP A 304 7.26 -5.23 -20.83
N LYS A 305 6.25 -5.32 -20.00
CA LYS A 305 5.22 -4.30 -19.84
C LYS A 305 5.68 -3.06 -19.07
N MET A 306 6.54 -3.22 -18.06
CA MET A 306 6.85 -2.18 -17.08
C MET A 306 8.26 -1.58 -17.23
N LEU A 307 9.22 -2.32 -17.77
CA LEU A 307 10.60 -1.86 -17.89
C LEU A 307 10.92 -1.25 -19.26
N ILE A 308 10.17 -1.60 -20.29
CA ILE A 308 10.29 -1.02 -21.64
C ILE A 308 9.43 0.24 -21.69
N ILE A 309 10.07 1.41 -21.70
CA ILE A 309 9.39 2.71 -21.69
C ILE A 309 9.03 3.16 -23.12
N GLY A 310 9.77 2.71 -24.10
CA GLY A 310 9.57 3.03 -25.52
C GLY A 310 10.69 2.44 -26.38
N PRO A 311 10.66 2.67 -27.69
CA PRO A 311 11.68 2.13 -28.60
C PRO A 311 13.10 2.53 -28.16
N GLY A 312 13.92 1.55 -27.82
CA GLY A 312 15.29 1.77 -27.37
C GLY A 312 15.42 2.43 -25.99
N VAL A 313 14.33 2.55 -25.23
CA VAL A 313 14.33 3.17 -23.89
C VAL A 313 13.86 2.15 -22.86
N ARG A 314 14.74 1.80 -21.91
CA ARG A 314 14.42 0.79 -20.88
C ARG A 314 15.00 1.15 -19.52
N LEU A 315 14.45 0.55 -18.48
CA LEU A 315 14.95 0.59 -17.11
C LEU A 315 15.81 -0.65 -16.83
N GLU A 316 16.93 -0.42 -16.15
CA GLU A 316 17.79 -1.46 -15.61
C GLU A 316 17.99 -1.23 -14.11
N VAL A 317 17.89 -2.30 -13.31
CA VAL A 317 18.14 -2.26 -11.88
C VAL A 317 19.55 -2.79 -11.61
N LYS A 318 20.32 -2.05 -10.81
CA LYS A 318 21.63 -2.43 -10.31
C LYS A 318 21.59 -2.53 -8.79
N GLY A 319 22.25 -3.54 -8.26
CA GLY A 319 22.29 -3.84 -6.84
C GLY A 319 21.49 -5.11 -6.51
N GLU A 320 21.53 -5.48 -5.24
CA GLU A 320 20.87 -6.67 -4.69
C GLU A 320 20.50 -6.44 -3.23
N LEU A 321 19.49 -7.16 -2.74
CA LEU A 321 19.24 -7.29 -1.31
C LEU A 321 20.38 -8.09 -0.66
N ARG A 322 20.78 -7.64 0.53
CA ARG A 322 21.77 -8.33 1.37
C ARG A 322 21.17 -8.62 2.74
N ALA A 323 21.54 -9.78 3.28
CA ALA A 323 21.18 -10.19 4.64
C ALA A 323 21.87 -9.31 5.70
#